data_5e0905ac92e8f186239e3081a16bbd61
#
_entry.id   5e0905ac92e8f186239e3081a16bbd61
#
_cell.length_a   1.000
_cell.length_b   1.000
_cell.length_c   1.000
_cell.angle_alpha   90.00
_cell.angle_beta   90.00
_cell.angle_gamma   90.00
#
_symmetry.space_group_name_H-M   'P 1'
#
loop_
_entity.id
_entity.type
_entity.pdbx_description
1 polymer ?
#
loop_
_entity_poly.entity_id
_entity_poly.type
_entity_poly.pdbx_seq_one_letter_code
_entity_poly.pdbx_strand_id
1 'polypeptide(L)'
;MSGYCRDRSQFPSIPGAGCRLGWGLLLLLRALFMETSLLLSMAGFALAMSITPGPVNLVALGSGARHGFAASLRHVVGATLGFILLLLLMGLGLGATLLQWPLAADALRWAGVIFLGWMAWQLLVDSGRVEGVDGVAPSFWYGALMQWLNPKAWLAASMGMGAYGSAGGVGQVALFSGLYLVICLGSIACWAYAGSRLQGLLLAPQRLRWFNRAMALLLLLCAAYLVC
;
A
#
# COMPACT_ATOMS: atom_id res chain seq x y z
N MET A 1 -5.35 -31.29 -76.75
CA MET A 1 -5.73 -30.36 -75.71
C MET A 1 -5.94 -31.14 -74.42
N SER A 2 -4.94 -31.12 -73.55
CA SER A 2 -4.83 -32.00 -72.41
C SER A 2 -5.43 -31.29 -71.15
N GLY A 3 -6.44 -31.92 -70.56
CA GLY A 3 -7.09 -31.45 -69.32
C GLY A 3 -6.25 -31.77 -68.09
N TYR A 4 -5.87 -30.76 -67.36
CA TYR A 4 -5.08 -30.84 -66.12
C TYR A 4 -6.05 -31.14 -64.95
N CYS A 5 -6.18 -32.43 -64.58
CA CYS A 5 -6.84 -32.83 -63.33
C CYS A 5 -5.93 -32.45 -62.13
N ARG A 6 -6.32 -31.44 -61.39
CA ARG A 6 -5.65 -31.02 -60.15
C ARG A 6 -6.07 -31.96 -59.05
N ASP A 7 -5.13 -32.78 -58.58
CA ASP A 7 -5.29 -33.71 -57.43
C ASP A 7 -5.65 -32.91 -56.15
N ARG A 8 -6.82 -33.27 -55.56
CA ARG A 8 -7.38 -32.68 -54.32
C ARG A 8 -6.87 -33.35 -53.05
N SER A 9 -5.81 -34.13 -53.07
CA SER A 9 -5.35 -34.95 -51.95
C SER A 9 -4.35 -34.26 -50.99
N GLN A 10 -4.10 -32.93 -51.10
CA GLN A 10 -3.11 -32.22 -50.28
C GLN A 10 -3.70 -31.20 -49.32
N PHE A 11 -4.97 -31.33 -48.91
CA PHE A 11 -5.39 -30.54 -47.74
C PHE A 11 -5.16 -31.35 -46.49
N PRO A 12 -4.37 -30.84 -45.50
CA PRO A 12 -4.21 -31.51 -44.22
C PRO A 12 -5.56 -31.60 -43.53
N SER A 13 -5.95 -32.80 -43.17
CA SER A 13 -7.17 -33.11 -42.40
C SER A 13 -7.22 -32.22 -41.15
N ILE A 14 -8.29 -31.43 -41.00
CA ILE A 14 -8.57 -30.61 -39.83
C ILE A 14 -8.53 -31.54 -38.60
N PRO A 15 -7.72 -31.26 -37.57
CA PRO A 15 -7.65 -32.09 -36.39
C PRO A 15 -9.04 -32.30 -35.78
N GLY A 16 -9.38 -33.55 -35.48
CA GLY A 16 -10.70 -33.94 -34.99
C GLY A 16 -11.06 -33.27 -33.65
N ALA A 17 -12.32 -33.35 -33.26
CA ALA A 17 -12.93 -32.70 -32.07
C ALA A 17 -12.14 -32.84 -30.75
N GLY A 18 -11.35 -33.91 -30.58
CA GLY A 18 -10.50 -34.12 -29.42
C GLY A 18 -9.33 -33.12 -29.31
N CYS A 19 -8.81 -32.63 -30.45
CA CYS A 19 -7.73 -31.63 -30.45
C CYS A 19 -8.28 -30.23 -30.03
N ARG A 20 -9.50 -29.90 -30.39
CA ARG A 20 -10.15 -28.63 -30.00
C ARG A 20 -10.43 -28.54 -28.49
N LEU A 21 -10.81 -29.63 -27.84
CA LEU A 21 -11.01 -29.72 -26.40
C LEU A 21 -9.70 -29.53 -25.64
N GLY A 22 -8.61 -30.13 -26.10
CA GLY A 22 -7.29 -29.95 -25.49
C GLY A 22 -6.77 -28.51 -25.57
N TRP A 23 -6.96 -27.84 -26.72
CA TRP A 23 -6.58 -26.43 -26.87
C TRP A 23 -7.45 -25.50 -26.02
N GLY A 24 -8.75 -25.74 -25.90
CA GLY A 24 -9.65 -24.96 -25.04
C GLY A 24 -9.26 -25.06 -23.57
N LEU A 25 -8.97 -26.26 -23.09
CA LEU A 25 -8.50 -26.48 -21.71
C LEU A 25 -7.14 -25.81 -21.45
N LEU A 26 -6.22 -25.89 -22.38
CA LEU A 26 -4.90 -25.23 -22.28
C LEU A 26 -5.03 -23.72 -22.23
N LEU A 27 -5.91 -23.12 -23.03
CA LEU A 27 -6.17 -21.69 -23.01
C LEU A 27 -6.83 -21.23 -21.69
N LEU A 28 -7.80 -22.01 -21.17
CA LEU A 28 -8.41 -21.76 -19.87
C LEU A 28 -7.40 -21.85 -18.73
N LEU A 29 -6.57 -22.88 -18.70
CA LEU A 29 -5.51 -23.03 -17.70
C LEU A 29 -4.51 -21.86 -17.77
N ARG A 30 -4.15 -21.43 -18.98
CA ARG A 30 -3.24 -20.31 -19.19
C ARG A 30 -3.87 -18.99 -18.72
N ALA A 31 -5.15 -18.76 -19.00
CA ALA A 31 -5.88 -17.58 -18.53
C ALA A 31 -5.96 -17.55 -16.99
N LEU A 32 -6.35 -18.66 -16.36
CA LEU A 32 -6.39 -18.82 -14.91
C LEU A 32 -5.01 -18.57 -14.27
N PHE A 33 -3.94 -19.10 -14.89
CA PHE A 33 -2.58 -18.91 -14.39
C PHE A 33 -2.13 -17.45 -14.50
N MET A 34 -2.49 -16.74 -15.57
CA MET A 34 -2.19 -15.33 -15.75
C MET A 34 -2.95 -14.45 -14.74
N GLU A 35 -4.23 -14.73 -14.49
CA GLU A 35 -5.03 -13.99 -13.51
C GLU A 35 -4.51 -14.20 -12.07
N THR A 36 -4.19 -15.44 -11.70
CA THR A 36 -3.63 -15.73 -10.36
C THR A 36 -2.27 -15.10 -10.15
N SER A 37 -1.40 -15.07 -11.17
CA SER A 37 -0.09 -14.43 -11.08
C SER A 37 -0.20 -12.90 -10.92
N LEU A 38 -1.16 -12.27 -11.57
CA LEU A 38 -1.45 -10.85 -11.42
C LEU A 38 -1.94 -10.52 -10.01
N LEU A 39 -2.90 -11.30 -9.49
CA LEU A 39 -3.40 -11.12 -8.12
C LEU A 39 -2.30 -11.31 -7.07
N LEU A 40 -1.43 -12.30 -7.23
CA LEU A 40 -0.28 -12.51 -6.35
C LEU A 40 0.72 -11.35 -6.42
N SER A 41 0.97 -10.81 -7.60
CA SER A 41 1.83 -9.64 -7.79
C SER A 41 1.24 -8.39 -7.11
N MET A 42 -0.06 -8.13 -7.30
CA MET A 42 -0.79 -7.05 -6.63
C MET A 42 -0.72 -7.20 -5.10
N ALA A 43 -0.96 -8.41 -4.59
CA ALA A 43 -0.92 -8.71 -3.16
C ALA A 43 0.49 -8.55 -2.58
N GLY A 44 1.50 -9.05 -3.27
CA GLY A 44 2.91 -8.90 -2.89
C GLY A 44 3.33 -7.44 -2.81
N PHE A 45 2.98 -6.64 -3.82
CA PHE A 45 3.22 -5.20 -3.82
C PHE A 45 2.51 -4.51 -2.65
N ALA A 46 1.20 -4.76 -2.47
CA ALA A 46 0.42 -4.18 -1.39
C ALA A 46 0.99 -4.53 -0.01
N LEU A 47 1.39 -5.80 0.18
CA LEU A 47 2.01 -6.26 1.43
C LEU A 47 3.36 -5.58 1.67
N ALA A 48 4.25 -5.58 0.67
CA ALA A 48 5.56 -4.97 0.78
C ALA A 48 5.46 -3.48 1.16
N MET A 49 4.58 -2.74 0.49
CA MET A 49 4.39 -1.31 0.75
C MET A 49 3.70 -1.04 2.09
N SER A 50 2.77 -1.90 2.54
CA SER A 50 2.02 -1.68 3.77
C SER A 50 2.76 -2.13 5.03
N ILE A 51 3.49 -3.27 4.97
CA ILE A 51 4.15 -3.83 6.16
C ILE A 51 5.48 -3.16 6.48
N THR A 52 6.16 -2.57 5.48
CA THR A 52 7.42 -1.87 5.72
C THR A 52 7.23 -0.68 6.66
N PRO A 53 8.19 -0.43 7.58
CA PRO A 53 8.11 0.68 8.52
C PRO A 53 7.84 2.02 7.83
N GLY A 54 6.99 2.83 8.45
CA GLY A 54 6.64 4.17 7.99
C GLY A 54 5.87 4.93 9.07
N PRO A 55 5.59 6.24 8.86
CA PRO A 55 4.99 7.09 9.88
C PRO A 55 3.73 6.49 10.52
N VAL A 56 2.81 6.01 9.69
CA VAL A 56 1.54 5.42 10.13
C VAL A 56 1.75 4.15 10.96
N ASN A 57 2.66 3.27 10.53
CA ASN A 57 2.98 2.02 11.21
C ASN A 57 3.61 2.28 12.58
N LEU A 58 4.44 3.32 12.68
CA LEU A 58 5.10 3.72 13.92
C LEU A 58 4.09 4.28 14.92
N VAL A 59 3.14 5.11 14.47
CA VAL A 59 2.05 5.59 15.31
C VAL A 59 1.16 4.43 15.75
N ALA A 60 0.85 3.48 14.87
CA ALA A 60 0.08 2.29 15.22
C ALA A 60 0.81 1.45 16.30
N LEU A 61 2.12 1.23 16.15
CA LEU A 61 2.95 0.53 17.14
C LEU A 61 2.96 1.28 18.48
N GLY A 62 3.25 2.58 18.46
CA GLY A 62 3.27 3.42 19.66
C GLY A 62 1.92 3.49 20.35
N SER A 63 0.82 3.59 19.57
CA SER A 63 -0.55 3.56 20.10
C SER A 63 -0.86 2.20 20.75
N GLY A 64 -0.50 1.10 20.07
CA GLY A 64 -0.63 -0.24 20.62
C GLY A 64 0.08 -0.42 21.95
N ALA A 65 1.31 0.10 22.06
CA ALA A 65 2.11 0.04 23.27
C ALA A 65 1.52 0.88 24.43
N ARG A 66 0.94 2.04 24.13
CA ARG A 66 0.42 2.98 25.16
C ARG A 66 -1.04 2.69 25.55
N HIS A 67 -1.89 2.40 24.57
CA HIS A 67 -3.35 2.34 24.75
C HIS A 67 -3.94 0.94 24.51
N GLY A 68 -3.11 -0.02 24.10
CA GLY A 68 -3.52 -1.36 23.72
C GLY A 68 -4.07 -1.45 22.30
N PHE A 69 -4.26 -2.68 21.84
CA PHE A 69 -4.67 -2.98 20.46
C PHE A 69 -6.04 -2.41 20.09
N ALA A 70 -7.06 -2.64 20.95
CA ALA A 70 -8.43 -2.25 20.65
C ALA A 70 -8.60 -0.73 20.49
N ALA A 71 -7.95 0.08 21.34
CA ALA A 71 -7.99 1.54 21.26
C ALA A 71 -7.30 2.04 19.98
N SER A 72 -6.27 1.33 19.51
CA SER A 72 -5.52 1.69 18.30
C SER A 72 -6.27 1.40 17.01
N LEU A 73 -7.30 0.57 17.02
CA LEU A 73 -8.05 0.21 15.80
C LEU A 73 -8.69 1.42 15.12
N ARG A 74 -9.07 2.46 15.86
CA ARG A 74 -9.59 3.70 15.26
C ARG A 74 -8.59 4.35 14.32
N HIS A 75 -7.32 4.44 14.74
CA HIS A 75 -6.23 4.92 13.90
C HIS A 75 -5.97 4.00 12.71
N VAL A 76 -5.94 2.68 12.93
CA VAL A 76 -5.72 1.67 11.89
C VAL A 76 -6.75 1.78 10.78
N VAL A 77 -8.04 1.84 11.14
CA VAL A 77 -9.14 1.98 10.17
C VAL A 77 -9.07 3.32 9.45
N GLY A 78 -8.84 4.41 10.20
CA GLY A 78 -8.69 5.75 9.60
C GLY A 78 -7.55 5.82 8.60
N ALA A 79 -6.38 5.31 8.96
CA ALA A 79 -5.24 5.27 8.08
C ALA A 79 -5.50 4.40 6.83
N THR A 80 -6.11 3.23 7.01
CA THR A 80 -6.46 2.35 5.89
C THR A 80 -7.42 3.03 4.92
N LEU A 81 -8.54 3.57 5.42
CA LEU A 81 -9.53 4.22 4.56
C LEU A 81 -9.00 5.51 3.92
N GLY A 82 -8.18 6.29 4.65
CA GLY A 82 -7.49 7.45 4.10
C GLY A 82 -6.57 7.07 2.92
N PHE A 83 -5.84 5.97 3.04
CA PHE A 83 -5.01 5.45 1.95
C PHE A 83 -5.84 4.93 0.78
N ILE A 84 -6.90 4.17 1.02
CA ILE A 84 -7.75 3.64 -0.06
C ILE A 84 -8.41 4.77 -0.83
N LEU A 85 -8.86 5.83 -0.16
CA LEU A 85 -9.37 7.02 -0.83
C LEU A 85 -8.30 7.66 -1.74
N LEU A 86 -7.07 7.83 -1.24
CA LEU A 86 -5.95 8.31 -2.04
C LEU A 86 -5.69 7.40 -3.26
N LEU A 87 -5.65 6.08 -3.04
CA LEU A 87 -5.41 5.09 -4.09
C LEU A 87 -6.49 5.14 -5.18
N LEU A 88 -7.76 5.21 -4.81
CA LEU A 88 -8.88 5.35 -5.73
C LEU A 88 -8.79 6.66 -6.53
N LEU A 89 -8.52 7.79 -5.89
CA LEU A 89 -8.36 9.07 -6.55
C LEU A 89 -7.19 9.07 -7.55
N MET A 90 -6.07 8.43 -7.19
CA MET A 90 -4.94 8.24 -8.11
C MET A 90 -5.35 7.40 -9.33
N GLY A 91 -6.11 6.33 -9.13
CA GLY A 91 -6.64 5.51 -10.22
C GLY A 91 -7.66 6.22 -11.10
N LEU A 92 -8.39 7.19 -10.55
CA LEU A 92 -9.35 8.03 -11.26
C LEU A 92 -8.74 9.29 -11.91
N GLY A 93 -7.41 9.46 -11.86
CA GLY A 93 -6.71 10.50 -12.58
C GLY A 93 -6.17 11.67 -11.73
N LEU A 94 -6.23 11.60 -10.41
CA LEU A 94 -5.66 12.63 -9.52
C LEU A 94 -4.17 12.91 -9.85
N GLY A 95 -3.40 11.87 -10.16
CA GLY A 95 -2.00 12.02 -10.55
C GLY A 95 -1.82 12.88 -11.81
N ALA A 96 -2.63 12.65 -12.84
CA ALA A 96 -2.61 13.45 -14.07
C ALA A 96 -3.03 14.91 -13.81
N THR A 97 -4.01 15.12 -12.92
CA THR A 97 -4.44 16.46 -12.52
C THR A 97 -3.33 17.20 -11.78
N LEU A 98 -2.65 16.55 -10.85
CA LEU A 98 -1.53 17.15 -10.10
C LEU A 98 -0.36 17.55 -11.00
N LEU A 99 -0.09 16.78 -12.07
CA LEU A 99 0.92 17.14 -13.07
C LEU A 99 0.60 18.43 -13.81
N GLN A 100 -0.69 18.79 -13.95
CA GLN A 100 -1.14 20.05 -14.56
C GLN A 100 -1.08 21.23 -13.59
N TRP A 101 -0.93 20.98 -12.28
CA TRP A 101 -0.91 21.99 -11.23
C TRP A 101 0.38 21.88 -10.39
N PRO A 102 1.54 22.29 -10.92
CA PRO A 102 2.84 22.11 -10.25
C PRO A 102 2.87 22.74 -8.85
N LEU A 103 2.23 23.90 -8.68
CA LEU A 103 2.16 24.59 -7.39
C LEU A 103 1.44 23.74 -6.32
N ALA A 104 0.36 23.04 -6.70
CA ALA A 104 -0.36 22.15 -5.79
C ALA A 104 0.48 20.91 -5.41
N ALA A 105 1.20 20.35 -6.38
CA ALA A 105 2.11 19.25 -6.15
C ALA A 105 3.27 19.65 -5.21
N ASP A 106 3.85 20.82 -5.41
CA ASP A 106 4.90 21.37 -4.54
C ASP A 106 4.36 21.69 -3.14
N ALA A 107 3.18 22.29 -3.02
CA ALA A 107 2.56 22.55 -1.72
C ALA A 107 2.34 21.25 -0.94
N LEU A 108 1.87 20.19 -1.60
CA LEU A 108 1.67 18.87 -1.00
C LEU A 108 3.01 18.26 -0.55
N ARG A 109 4.05 18.37 -1.39
CA ARG A 109 5.40 17.88 -1.07
C ARG A 109 5.94 18.57 0.19
N TRP A 110 5.87 19.91 0.26
CA TRP A 110 6.34 20.66 1.42
C TRP A 110 5.51 20.42 2.68
N ALA A 111 4.18 20.26 2.55
CA ALA A 111 3.33 19.85 3.66
C ALA A 111 3.77 18.49 4.22
N GLY A 112 4.12 17.53 3.35
CA GLY A 112 4.68 16.23 3.74
C GLY A 112 6.02 16.35 4.47
N VAL A 113 6.95 17.17 3.96
CA VAL A 113 8.26 17.43 4.59
C VAL A 113 8.10 18.03 5.98
N ILE A 114 7.28 19.07 6.12
CA ILE A 114 6.99 19.74 7.40
C ILE A 114 6.37 18.74 8.38
N PHE A 115 5.41 17.94 7.91
CA PHE A 115 4.76 16.93 8.74
C PHE A 115 5.73 15.85 9.24
N LEU A 116 6.60 15.32 8.37
CA LEU A 116 7.63 14.35 8.75
C LEU A 116 8.64 14.94 9.75
N GLY A 117 9.06 16.18 9.52
CA GLY A 117 9.94 16.91 10.43
C GLY A 117 9.30 17.11 11.82
N TRP A 118 8.02 17.50 11.86
CA TRP A 118 7.27 17.62 13.09
C TRP A 118 7.14 16.29 13.83
N MET A 119 6.83 15.20 13.14
CA MET A 119 6.77 13.88 13.74
C MET A 119 8.13 13.42 14.27
N ALA A 120 9.21 13.64 13.51
CA ALA A 120 10.57 13.30 13.94
C ALA A 120 10.93 14.08 15.19
N TRP A 121 10.62 15.36 15.25
CA TRP A 121 10.81 16.20 16.43
C TRP A 121 10.06 15.64 17.64
N GLN A 122 8.79 15.30 17.50
CA GLN A 122 7.98 14.69 18.57
C GLN A 122 8.66 13.43 19.15
N LEU A 123 9.20 12.56 18.28
CA LEU A 123 9.89 11.34 18.67
C LEU A 123 11.25 11.63 19.35
N LEU A 124 11.95 12.70 18.96
CA LEU A 124 13.24 13.08 19.55
C LEU A 124 13.09 13.66 20.95
N VAL A 125 12.03 14.46 21.17
CA VAL A 125 11.77 15.09 22.48
C VAL A 125 11.01 14.19 23.45
N ASP A 126 10.49 13.05 22.97
CA ASP A 126 9.80 12.08 23.82
C ASP A 126 10.75 11.56 24.92
N SER A 127 10.39 11.80 26.18
CA SER A 127 11.18 11.42 27.35
C SER A 127 11.37 9.91 27.52
N GLY A 128 10.68 9.09 26.69
CA GLY A 128 10.64 7.64 26.82
C GLY A 128 9.92 7.17 28.08
N ARG A 129 9.27 8.07 28.81
CA ARG A 129 8.38 7.69 29.89
C ARG A 129 7.03 7.33 29.27
N VAL A 130 6.60 6.13 29.52
CA VAL A 130 5.19 5.76 29.32
C VAL A 130 4.46 6.44 30.48
N GLU A 131 4.26 7.76 30.37
CA GLU A 131 3.37 8.47 31.28
C GLU A 131 2.02 7.80 31.17
N GLY A 132 1.39 7.56 32.34
CA GLY A 132 0.18 6.75 32.44
C GLY A 132 -0.88 7.12 31.41
N VAL A 133 -1.86 6.27 31.27
CA VAL A 133 -2.92 6.17 30.25
C VAL A 133 -3.73 7.49 29.97
N ASP A 134 -3.22 8.65 30.38
CA ASP A 134 -3.94 9.94 30.34
C ASP A 134 -3.97 10.58 28.92
N GLY A 135 -3.26 10.02 27.95
CA GLY A 135 -3.33 10.45 26.56
C GLY A 135 -4.46 9.74 25.79
N VAL A 136 -5.22 10.49 25.00
CA VAL A 136 -6.24 9.92 24.11
C VAL A 136 -5.56 9.15 22.98
N ALA A 137 -5.99 7.91 22.71
CA ALA A 137 -5.50 7.13 21.58
C ALA A 137 -5.71 7.89 20.25
N PRO A 138 -4.80 7.75 19.28
CA PRO A 138 -4.91 8.46 18.01
C PRO A 138 -6.25 8.20 17.33
N SER A 139 -6.88 9.29 16.87
CA SER A 139 -8.22 9.23 16.30
C SER A 139 -8.22 8.64 14.88
N PHE A 140 -9.41 8.30 14.39
CA PHE A 140 -9.65 7.93 13.00
C PHE A 140 -9.15 9.02 12.03
N TRP A 141 -9.53 10.27 12.26
CA TRP A 141 -9.17 11.39 11.40
C TRP A 141 -7.66 11.66 11.37
N TYR A 142 -7.01 11.47 12.51
CA TYR A 142 -5.55 11.57 12.56
C TYR A 142 -4.89 10.50 11.69
N GLY A 143 -5.37 9.25 11.74
CA GLY A 143 -4.90 8.18 10.87
C GLY A 143 -5.12 8.48 9.38
N ALA A 144 -6.31 8.94 9.02
CA ALA A 144 -6.64 9.31 7.65
C ALA A 144 -5.76 10.46 7.13
N LEU A 145 -5.62 11.54 7.90
CA LEU A 145 -4.80 12.69 7.54
C LEU A 145 -3.32 12.33 7.38
N MET A 146 -2.81 11.47 8.26
CA MET A 146 -1.43 10.99 8.17
C MET A 146 -1.11 10.35 6.82
N GLN A 147 -2.05 9.63 6.19
CA GLN A 147 -1.80 9.03 4.88
C GLN A 147 -1.67 10.09 3.79
N TRP A 148 -2.45 11.15 3.85
CA TRP A 148 -2.40 12.25 2.89
C TRP A 148 -1.14 13.11 3.01
N LEU A 149 -0.58 13.19 4.21
CA LEU A 149 0.70 13.87 4.48
C LEU A 149 1.91 12.92 4.40
N ASN A 150 1.68 11.63 4.16
CA ASN A 150 2.73 10.62 4.11
C ASN A 150 3.22 10.41 2.66
N PRO A 151 4.44 10.84 2.32
CA PRO A 151 4.98 10.70 0.95
C PRO A 151 5.09 9.24 0.50
N LYS A 152 5.31 8.32 1.43
CA LYS A 152 5.31 6.87 1.14
C LYS A 152 3.95 6.40 0.61
N ALA A 153 2.85 6.96 1.14
CA ALA A 153 1.50 6.63 0.66
C ALA A 153 1.27 7.12 -0.77
N TRP A 154 1.72 8.33 -1.10
CA TRP A 154 1.66 8.87 -2.45
C TRP A 154 2.50 8.06 -3.44
N LEU A 155 3.71 7.67 -3.04
CA LEU A 155 4.58 6.82 -3.85
C LEU A 155 3.94 5.46 -4.10
N ALA A 156 3.41 4.82 -3.06
CA ALA A 156 2.72 3.54 -3.17
C ALA A 156 1.47 3.61 -4.07
N ALA A 157 0.68 4.69 -3.93
CA ALA A 157 -0.51 4.90 -4.75
C ALA A 157 -0.15 5.15 -6.23
N SER A 158 0.86 5.99 -6.48
CA SER A 158 1.33 6.29 -7.86
C SER A 158 1.90 5.06 -8.54
N MET A 159 2.81 4.35 -7.88
CA MET A 159 3.44 3.14 -8.43
C MET A 159 2.41 2.01 -8.61
N GLY A 160 1.55 1.80 -7.62
CA GLY A 160 0.53 0.76 -7.68
C GLY A 160 -0.50 1.00 -8.78
N MET A 161 -1.01 2.21 -8.90
CA MET A 161 -1.95 2.55 -9.97
C MET A 161 -1.28 2.58 -11.35
N GLY A 162 -0.01 3.03 -11.45
CA GLY A 162 0.76 2.95 -12.68
C GLY A 162 0.97 1.50 -13.16
N ALA A 163 1.26 0.59 -12.23
CA ALA A 163 1.51 -0.82 -12.55
C ALA A 163 0.24 -1.65 -12.77
N TYR A 164 -0.81 -1.39 -11.98
CA TYR A 164 -1.96 -2.28 -11.88
C TYR A 164 -3.32 -1.62 -12.21
N GLY A 165 -3.42 -0.29 -12.24
CA GLY A 165 -4.68 0.42 -12.47
C GLY A 165 -4.92 0.81 -13.92
N SER A 166 -3.87 1.07 -14.71
CA SER A 166 -3.97 1.71 -16.02
C SER A 166 -4.54 0.82 -17.14
N ALA A 167 -4.35 -0.49 -17.05
CA ALA A 167 -4.66 -1.41 -18.15
C ALA A 167 -6.13 -1.92 -18.20
N GLY A 168 -6.87 -1.90 -17.08
CA GLY A 168 -8.17 -2.56 -16.94
C GLY A 168 -9.35 -1.65 -16.57
N GLY A 169 -9.19 -0.33 -16.67
CA GLY A 169 -10.25 0.62 -16.34
C GLY A 169 -10.71 0.56 -14.88
N VAL A 170 -11.92 1.06 -14.62
CA VAL A 170 -12.48 1.20 -13.25
C VAL A 170 -12.56 -0.13 -12.49
N GLY A 171 -12.83 -1.23 -13.20
CA GLY A 171 -12.92 -2.57 -12.58
C GLY A 171 -11.59 -3.01 -11.96
N GLN A 172 -10.47 -2.77 -12.64
CA GLN A 172 -9.15 -3.14 -12.13
C GLN A 172 -8.68 -2.21 -11.00
N VAL A 173 -9.00 -0.92 -11.08
CA VAL A 173 -8.80 0.03 -9.98
C VAL A 173 -9.55 -0.44 -8.74
N ALA A 174 -10.81 -0.85 -8.87
CA ALA A 174 -11.63 -1.35 -7.76
C ALA A 174 -11.07 -2.65 -7.17
N LEU A 175 -10.67 -3.61 -8.02
CA LEU A 175 -10.09 -4.88 -7.61
C LEU A 175 -8.79 -4.66 -6.82
N PHE A 176 -7.86 -3.86 -7.36
CA PHE A 176 -6.59 -3.57 -6.70
C PHE A 176 -6.80 -2.82 -5.38
N SER A 177 -7.71 -1.84 -5.35
CA SER A 177 -8.03 -1.09 -4.14
C SER A 177 -8.68 -1.98 -3.07
N GLY A 178 -9.58 -2.89 -3.45
CA GLY A 178 -10.20 -3.85 -2.54
C GLY A 178 -9.18 -4.82 -1.93
N LEU A 179 -8.28 -5.36 -2.75
CA LEU A 179 -7.18 -6.21 -2.30
C LEU A 179 -6.24 -5.45 -1.36
N TYR A 180 -5.88 -4.23 -1.73
CA TYR A 180 -5.01 -3.37 -0.93
C TYR A 180 -5.65 -3.00 0.41
N LEU A 181 -6.97 -2.77 0.45
CA LEU A 181 -7.72 -2.48 1.68
C LEU A 181 -7.50 -3.57 2.73
N VAL A 182 -7.71 -4.83 2.36
CA VAL A 182 -7.56 -5.96 3.28
C VAL A 182 -6.11 -6.09 3.77
N ILE A 183 -5.15 -6.00 2.86
CA ILE A 183 -3.72 -6.16 3.18
C ILE A 183 -3.21 -4.98 4.01
N CYS A 184 -3.59 -3.76 3.68
CA CYS A 184 -3.20 -2.56 4.42
C CYS A 184 -3.75 -2.56 5.84
N LEU A 185 -5.06 -2.90 5.98
CA LEU A 185 -5.70 -3.04 7.29
C LEU A 185 -4.95 -4.06 8.16
N GLY A 186 -4.71 -5.25 7.63
CA GLY A 186 -3.97 -6.30 8.32
C GLY A 186 -2.56 -5.89 8.69
N SER A 187 -1.83 -5.24 7.76
CA SER A 187 -0.45 -4.79 7.98
C SER A 187 -0.37 -3.75 9.10
N ILE A 188 -1.20 -2.70 9.07
CA ILE A 188 -1.18 -1.67 10.11
C ILE A 188 -1.67 -2.25 11.46
N ALA A 189 -2.68 -3.15 11.43
CA ALA A 189 -3.15 -3.85 12.62
C ALA A 189 -2.05 -4.73 13.24
N CYS A 190 -1.22 -5.40 12.44
CA CYS A 190 -0.06 -6.15 12.93
C CYS A 190 0.92 -5.25 13.70
N TRP A 191 1.18 -4.02 13.23
CA TRP A 191 2.02 -3.06 13.94
C TRP A 191 1.39 -2.63 15.28
N ALA A 192 0.10 -2.33 15.31
CA ALA A 192 -0.63 -2.01 16.55
C ALA A 192 -0.62 -3.19 17.54
N TYR A 193 -0.83 -4.42 17.03
CA TYR A 193 -0.76 -5.62 17.84
C TYR A 193 0.65 -5.88 18.40
N ALA A 194 1.68 -5.76 17.56
CA ALA A 194 3.06 -5.86 17.98
C ALA A 194 3.37 -4.85 19.10
N GLY A 195 2.92 -3.59 18.95
CA GLY A 195 3.03 -2.58 19.99
C GLY A 195 2.40 -3.02 21.30
N SER A 196 1.19 -3.55 21.27
CA SER A 196 0.49 -4.01 22.48
C SER A 196 1.18 -5.18 23.17
N ARG A 197 1.88 -6.04 22.41
CA ARG A 197 2.66 -7.16 22.97
C ARG A 197 4.03 -6.75 23.47
N LEU A 198 4.62 -5.74 22.84
CA LEU A 198 5.93 -5.19 23.24
C LEU A 198 5.83 -4.20 24.41
N GLN A 199 4.63 -3.93 24.93
CA GLN A 199 4.41 -3.00 26.03
C GLN A 199 5.39 -3.24 27.19
N GLY A 200 5.57 -4.49 27.65
CA GLY A 200 6.49 -4.83 28.73
C GLY A 200 7.97 -4.60 28.41
N LEU A 201 8.39 -4.71 27.13
CA LEU A 201 9.76 -4.49 26.70
C LEU A 201 10.05 -3.01 26.44
N LEU A 202 9.06 -2.26 25.97
CA LEU A 202 9.14 -0.83 25.67
C LEU A 202 8.94 0.03 26.94
N LEU A 203 8.48 -0.55 28.06
CA LEU A 203 8.36 0.12 29.36
C LEU A 203 9.70 0.58 29.94
N ALA A 204 10.85 0.06 29.45
CA ALA A 204 12.15 0.59 29.84
C ALA A 204 12.39 1.94 29.12
N PRO A 205 12.43 3.09 29.83
CA PRO A 205 12.48 4.42 29.22
C PRO A 205 13.64 4.60 28.23
N GLN A 206 14.75 3.91 28.49
CA GLN A 206 15.94 3.99 27.66
C GLN A 206 15.79 3.26 26.33
N ARG A 207 15.11 2.11 26.31
CA ARG A 207 14.82 1.35 25.08
C ARG A 207 13.82 2.10 24.18
N LEU A 208 12.78 2.68 24.78
CA LEU A 208 11.82 3.48 24.06
C LEU A 208 12.46 4.73 23.44
N ARG A 209 13.36 5.42 24.16
CA ARG A 209 14.12 6.55 23.60
C ARG A 209 14.99 6.14 22.40
N TRP A 210 15.71 5.03 22.47
CA TRP A 210 16.50 4.55 21.34
C TRP A 210 15.63 4.19 20.15
N PHE A 211 14.51 3.53 20.40
CA PHE A 211 13.52 3.22 19.37
C PHE A 211 12.98 4.51 18.71
N ASN A 212 12.55 5.48 19.50
CA ASN A 212 12.03 6.76 19.00
C ASN A 212 13.09 7.53 18.19
N ARG A 213 14.35 7.53 18.63
CA ARG A 213 15.46 8.16 17.88
C ARG A 213 15.72 7.48 16.55
N ALA A 214 15.73 6.15 16.51
CA ALA A 214 15.86 5.40 15.25
C ALA A 214 14.72 5.72 14.29
N MET A 215 13.51 5.83 14.81
CA MET A 215 12.32 6.18 14.01
C MET A 215 12.36 7.63 13.53
N ALA A 216 12.77 8.57 14.38
CA ALA A 216 12.96 9.96 14.00
C ALA A 216 14.01 10.09 12.88
N LEU A 217 15.11 9.35 12.96
CA LEU A 217 16.11 9.33 11.89
C LEU A 217 15.51 8.82 10.57
N LEU A 218 14.73 7.74 10.59
CA LEU A 218 14.06 7.24 9.39
C LEU A 218 13.10 8.28 8.79
N LEU A 219 12.33 8.99 9.61
CA LEU A 219 11.43 10.05 9.15
C LEU A 219 12.21 11.23 8.55
N LEU A 220 13.32 11.63 9.14
CA LEU A 220 14.19 12.69 8.62
C LEU A 220 14.84 12.29 7.29
N LEU A 221 15.28 11.03 7.16
CA LEU A 221 15.80 10.51 5.88
C LEU A 221 14.72 10.51 4.80
N CYS A 222 13.48 10.14 5.12
CA CYS A 222 12.35 10.25 4.20
C CYS A 222 12.07 11.72 3.81
N ALA A 223 12.11 12.65 4.78
CA ALA A 223 11.93 14.06 4.50
C ALA A 223 13.05 14.64 3.61
N ALA A 224 14.30 14.27 3.88
CA ALA A 224 15.45 14.67 3.07
C ALA A 224 15.33 14.16 1.63
N TYR A 225 14.94 12.90 1.44
CA TYR A 225 14.71 12.32 0.11
C TYR A 225 13.65 13.07 -0.71
N LEU A 226 12.65 13.68 -0.06
CA LEU A 226 11.63 14.48 -0.74
C LEU A 226 12.14 15.85 -1.22
N VAL A 227 13.22 16.36 -0.63
CA VAL A 227 13.78 17.68 -0.95
C VAL A 227 14.87 17.58 -2.03
N CYS A 228 15.56 16.43 -2.10
CA CYS A 228 16.58 16.14 -3.12
C CYS A 228 15.94 15.69 -4.44
#